data_3e3a8c02c60bbe543579ba32226f2dcc
#
_entry.id   3e3a8c02c60bbe543579ba32226f2dcc
#
_cell.length_a   1.000
_cell.length_b   1.000
_cell.length_c   1.000
_cell.angle_alpha   90.00
_cell.angle_beta   90.00
_cell.angle_gamma   90.00
#
_symmetry.space_group_name_H-M   'P 1'
#
loop_
_entity.id
_entity.type
_entity.pdbx_description
1 polymer ?
#
loop_
_entity_poly.entity_id
_entity_poly.type
_entity_poly.pdbx_seq_one_letter_code
_entity_poly.pdbx_strand_id
1 'polypeptide(L)'
;MERLILVSNRLPVNVSRDEDGEFVYESSSGGLATGLSSVYQNYEGFWMGWPGIAEDELTEKEKYKMSNELKKDDNYPIFLSQNELDNYYYGFCNRTLWPLFHYFTQYTKYPEKYWETYKKVNIKFFNELKDKIQPGDNVWIHDYHLMLLPELLRREFPDINIGYFLHIPFPSSEIFRLLPWKNEILKGLLGADVIGFHTYGYVRHFLSSVVRILGYKKNFNEINLGNRTVKAELFPMGIDYDKYNKAPDTKEVRDEIQNIKQRTGNARIILSVDRMDYTKGIPQRLEAFDYFLENNPEYRGEVTFIIIAVPSRTKIDKYEELKIEVNELVGDINGKYGTLNWIPVWFLFKSVPFERLVGLYNMSDVCLVTPLRDGMNLVSKEFV
;
A
#
# COMPACT_ATOMS: atom_id res chain seq x y z
N MET A 1 17.20 0.48 -25.45
CA MET A 1 16.32 -0.28 -24.49
C MET A 1 14.92 0.33 -24.53
N GLU A 2 13.90 -0.45 -24.23
CA GLU A 2 12.55 0.10 -24.13
C GLU A 2 12.46 0.97 -22.90
N ARG A 3 11.93 2.18 -23.05
CA ARG A 3 11.82 3.14 -21.95
C ARG A 3 10.58 2.83 -21.11
N LEU A 4 10.74 2.80 -19.78
CA LEU A 4 9.66 2.51 -18.82
C LEU A 4 9.39 3.73 -17.95
N ILE A 5 8.16 4.20 -17.98
CA ILE A 5 7.66 5.29 -17.13
C ILE A 5 6.78 4.71 -16.05
N LEU A 6 7.23 4.77 -14.79
CA LEU A 6 6.42 4.38 -13.64
C LEU A 6 5.64 5.59 -13.12
N VAL A 7 4.35 5.39 -12.88
CA VAL A 7 3.48 6.44 -12.33
C VAL A 7 2.72 5.89 -11.12
N SER A 8 2.93 6.49 -9.96
CA SER A 8 2.24 6.12 -8.72
C SER A 8 1.89 7.34 -7.90
N ASN A 9 1.01 7.18 -6.90
CA ASN A 9 0.64 8.29 -6.04
C ASN A 9 1.83 8.90 -5.29
N ARG A 10 2.78 8.06 -4.85
CA ARG A 10 4.00 8.51 -4.15
C ARG A 10 5.26 8.09 -4.91
N LEU A 11 6.28 8.93 -4.84
CA LEU A 11 7.62 8.56 -5.26
C LEU A 11 8.19 7.44 -4.36
N PRO A 12 9.22 6.71 -4.81
CA PRO A 12 9.97 5.78 -3.98
C PRO A 12 10.85 6.51 -2.94
N VAL A 13 10.89 7.83 -3.00
CA VAL A 13 11.59 8.72 -2.07
C VAL A 13 10.56 9.58 -1.34
N ASN A 14 10.68 9.66 -0.02
CA ASN A 14 9.90 10.55 0.82
C ASN A 14 10.75 11.77 1.19
N VAL A 15 10.23 12.97 0.94
CA VAL A 15 10.89 14.22 1.31
C VAL A 15 10.20 14.78 2.56
N SER A 16 10.99 15.15 3.55
CA SER A 16 10.56 15.81 4.78
C SER A 16 11.53 16.95 5.13
N ARG A 17 11.23 17.71 6.19
CA ARG A 17 12.16 18.66 6.77
C ARG A 17 12.72 18.10 8.08
N ASP A 18 14.01 18.31 8.30
CA ASP A 18 14.65 18.06 9.59
C ASP A 18 14.38 19.19 10.61
N GLU A 19 14.99 19.10 11.79
CA GLU A 19 14.88 20.09 12.86
C GLU A 19 15.44 21.46 12.47
N ASP A 20 16.38 21.52 11.54
CA ASP A 20 17.01 22.74 11.02
C ASP A 20 16.22 23.32 9.83
N GLY A 21 15.16 22.63 9.37
CA GLY A 21 14.32 23.03 8.24
C GLY A 21 14.86 22.65 6.86
N GLU A 22 15.98 21.92 6.80
CA GLU A 22 16.55 21.40 5.55
C GLU A 22 15.81 20.16 5.04
N PHE A 23 15.86 19.95 3.72
CA PHE A 23 15.20 18.79 3.11
C PHE A 23 15.99 17.51 3.33
N VAL A 24 15.31 16.51 3.88
CA VAL A 24 15.81 15.14 4.02
C VAL A 24 15.10 14.25 3.00
N TYR A 25 15.87 13.43 2.29
CA TYR A 25 15.40 12.50 1.25
C TYR A 25 15.62 11.08 1.75
N GLU A 26 14.53 10.37 2.07
CA GLU A 26 14.57 9.02 2.60
C GLU A 26 13.91 8.04 1.64
N SER A 27 14.48 6.86 1.47
CA SER A 27 13.83 5.80 0.70
C SER A 27 12.49 5.42 1.32
N SER A 28 11.43 5.37 0.51
CA SER A 28 10.11 4.96 0.98
C SER A 28 10.13 3.47 1.37
N SER A 29 9.70 3.17 2.59
CA SER A 29 9.53 1.79 3.09
C SER A 29 8.23 1.11 2.61
N GLY A 30 7.51 1.70 1.66
CA GLY A 30 6.25 1.15 1.16
C GLY A 30 6.46 -0.10 0.30
N GLY A 31 5.59 -1.10 0.44
CA GLY A 31 5.67 -2.36 -0.32
C GLY A 31 5.75 -2.18 -1.85
N LEU A 32 5.13 -1.13 -2.40
CA LEU A 32 5.25 -0.79 -3.82
C LEU A 32 6.68 -0.37 -4.18
N ALA A 33 7.26 0.57 -3.44
CA ALA A 33 8.62 1.06 -3.69
C ALA A 33 9.65 -0.08 -3.55
N THR A 34 9.54 -0.89 -2.49
CA THR A 34 10.42 -2.03 -2.26
C THR A 34 10.27 -3.11 -3.33
N GLY A 35 9.03 -3.42 -3.74
CA GLY A 35 8.78 -4.49 -4.72
C GLY A 35 9.11 -4.12 -6.16
N LEU A 36 9.15 -2.83 -6.52
CA LEU A 36 9.46 -2.38 -7.88
C LEU A 36 10.89 -1.88 -8.04
N SER A 37 11.62 -1.61 -6.96
CA SER A 37 12.98 -1.05 -7.03
C SER A 37 13.94 -1.92 -7.84
N SER A 38 13.88 -3.24 -7.65
CA SER A 38 14.72 -4.19 -8.40
C SER A 38 14.38 -4.29 -9.88
N VAL A 39 13.12 -4.07 -10.24
CA VAL A 39 12.66 -4.09 -11.64
C VAL A 39 13.05 -2.79 -12.34
N TYR A 40 12.78 -1.65 -11.70
CA TYR A 40 12.99 -0.33 -12.27
C TYR A 40 14.46 -0.06 -12.62
N GLN A 41 15.40 -0.50 -11.80
CA GLN A 41 16.84 -0.33 -12.04
C GLN A 41 17.35 -0.96 -13.35
N ASN A 42 16.57 -1.86 -13.96
CA ASN A 42 16.95 -2.53 -15.20
C ASN A 42 16.43 -1.84 -16.48
N TYR A 43 15.70 -0.74 -16.35
CA TYR A 43 15.10 -0.01 -17.48
C TYR A 43 15.58 1.45 -17.51
N GLU A 44 15.67 2.01 -18.71
CA GLU A 44 15.74 3.46 -18.87
C GLU A 44 14.33 4.06 -18.65
N GLY A 45 14.24 5.23 -18.04
CA GLY A 45 12.96 5.88 -17.83
C GLY A 45 12.93 6.76 -16.60
N PHE A 46 11.75 6.93 -16.01
CA PHE A 46 11.60 7.72 -14.78
C PHE A 46 10.37 7.28 -13.97
N TRP A 47 10.38 7.65 -12.69
CA TRP A 47 9.26 7.46 -11.79
C TRP A 47 8.58 8.79 -11.45
N MET A 48 7.27 8.90 -11.67
CA MET A 48 6.48 10.09 -11.38
C MET A 48 5.55 9.87 -10.21
N GLY A 49 5.53 10.82 -9.24
CA GLY A 49 4.66 10.73 -8.06
C GLY A 49 4.83 11.90 -7.10
N TRP A 50 4.01 11.93 -6.04
CA TRP A 50 4.10 12.92 -4.98
C TRP A 50 5.28 12.62 -4.04
N PRO A 51 6.13 13.63 -3.72
CA PRO A 51 7.32 13.43 -2.90
C PRO A 51 7.06 13.33 -1.38
N GLY A 52 5.83 13.62 -0.90
CA GLY A 52 5.48 13.46 0.52
C GLY A 52 5.23 14.75 1.28
N ILE A 53 5.63 15.91 0.76
CA ILE A 53 5.42 17.23 1.34
C ILE A 53 4.33 17.98 0.55
N ALA A 54 3.49 18.76 1.24
CA ALA A 54 2.45 19.55 0.60
C ALA A 54 3.03 20.73 -0.20
N GLU A 55 2.42 21.06 -1.33
CA GLU A 55 2.83 22.17 -2.18
C GLU A 55 2.82 23.49 -1.42
N ASP A 56 1.83 23.69 -0.54
CA ASP A 56 1.65 24.90 0.27
C ASP A 56 2.78 25.14 1.30
N GLU A 57 3.56 24.11 1.60
CA GLU A 57 4.72 24.17 2.49
C GLU A 57 6.01 24.58 1.77
N LEU A 58 5.94 24.81 0.46
CA LEU A 58 7.10 25.04 -0.41
C LEU A 58 7.02 26.38 -1.14
N THR A 59 8.12 27.11 -1.14
CA THR A 59 8.34 28.22 -2.07
C THR A 59 8.66 27.70 -3.48
N GLU A 60 8.47 28.52 -4.51
CA GLU A 60 8.83 28.15 -5.89
C GLU A 60 10.32 27.80 -6.04
N LYS A 61 11.20 28.48 -5.30
CA LYS A 61 12.64 28.18 -5.28
C LYS A 61 12.93 26.79 -4.68
N GLU A 62 12.20 26.43 -3.64
CA GLU A 62 12.34 25.10 -3.00
C GLU A 62 11.79 24.00 -3.89
N LYS A 63 10.63 24.21 -4.54
CA LYS A 63 10.09 23.26 -5.54
C LYS A 63 11.09 23.02 -6.66
N TYR A 64 11.72 24.06 -7.17
CA TYR A 64 12.75 23.95 -8.21
C TYR A 64 13.98 23.18 -7.72
N LYS A 65 14.51 23.51 -6.52
CA LYS A 65 15.66 22.81 -5.89
C LYS A 65 15.34 21.33 -5.70
N MET A 66 14.19 21.02 -5.11
CA MET A 66 13.72 19.64 -4.86
C MET A 66 13.54 18.86 -6.16
N SER A 67 12.90 19.45 -7.17
CA SER A 67 12.72 18.80 -8.48
C SER A 67 14.06 18.46 -9.13
N ASN A 68 15.05 19.34 -9.05
CA ASN A 68 16.37 19.07 -9.61
C ASN A 68 17.13 18.00 -8.85
N GLU A 69 16.98 17.93 -7.52
CA GLU A 69 17.60 16.89 -6.71
C GLU A 69 17.00 15.52 -7.01
N LEU A 70 15.67 15.41 -7.00
CA LEU A 70 14.94 14.17 -7.27
C LEU A 70 15.19 13.64 -8.69
N LYS A 71 15.34 14.53 -9.67
CA LYS A 71 15.63 14.16 -11.08
C LYS A 71 16.99 13.53 -11.29
N LYS A 72 17.95 13.70 -10.37
CA LYS A 72 19.26 13.01 -10.47
C LYS A 72 19.11 11.50 -10.40
N ASP A 73 18.07 11.04 -9.70
CA ASP A 73 17.72 9.62 -9.55
C ASP A 73 16.45 9.28 -10.36
N ASP A 74 16.20 9.96 -11.46
CA ASP A 74 15.05 9.78 -12.36
C ASP A 74 13.68 9.84 -11.65
N ASN A 75 13.55 10.59 -10.55
CA ASN A 75 12.31 10.83 -9.84
C ASN A 75 11.71 12.18 -10.22
N TYR A 76 10.47 12.18 -10.73
CA TYR A 76 9.74 13.36 -11.17
C TYR A 76 8.60 13.69 -10.21
N PRO A 77 8.73 14.74 -9.40
CA PRO A 77 7.74 15.07 -8.39
C PRO A 77 6.47 15.69 -8.99
N ILE A 78 5.31 15.27 -8.47
CA ILE A 78 4.02 15.95 -8.61
C ILE A 78 3.73 16.64 -7.29
N PHE A 79 3.62 17.96 -7.29
CA PHE A 79 3.27 18.70 -6.09
C PHE A 79 1.77 18.78 -5.92
N LEU A 80 1.27 18.38 -4.74
CA LEU A 80 -0.14 18.41 -4.37
C LEU A 80 -0.34 19.42 -3.25
N SER A 81 -1.33 20.31 -3.41
CA SER A 81 -1.71 21.24 -2.35
C SER A 81 -2.34 20.51 -1.16
N GLN A 82 -2.36 21.15 0.02
CA GLN A 82 -3.01 20.57 1.20
C GLN A 82 -4.49 20.28 0.92
N ASN A 83 -5.19 21.16 0.19
CA ASN A 83 -6.58 20.92 -0.21
C ASN A 83 -6.74 19.71 -1.15
N GLU A 84 -5.80 19.50 -2.08
CA GLU A 84 -5.77 18.29 -2.92
C GLU A 84 -5.52 17.05 -2.06
N LEU A 85 -4.57 17.09 -1.14
CA LEU A 85 -4.31 15.98 -0.21
C LEU A 85 -5.53 15.64 0.64
N ASP A 86 -6.21 16.63 1.19
CA ASP A 86 -7.37 16.42 2.06
C ASP A 86 -8.57 15.82 1.31
N ASN A 87 -8.84 16.24 0.07
CA ASN A 87 -10.01 15.78 -0.67
C ASN A 87 -9.74 14.60 -1.62
N TYR A 88 -8.54 14.52 -2.21
CA TYR A 88 -8.13 13.40 -3.07
C TYR A 88 -7.58 12.24 -2.25
N TYR A 89 -6.43 12.44 -1.53
CA TYR A 89 -5.75 11.36 -0.85
C TYR A 89 -6.52 10.89 0.40
N TYR A 90 -6.74 11.78 1.37
CA TYR A 90 -7.51 11.43 2.56
C TYR A 90 -9.01 11.27 2.27
N GLY A 91 -9.55 12.05 1.32
CA GLY A 91 -10.94 11.99 0.90
C GLY A 91 -11.24 10.79 0.00
N PHE A 92 -11.20 10.98 -1.32
CA PHE A 92 -11.65 9.98 -2.27
C PHE A 92 -10.89 8.65 -2.17
N CYS A 93 -9.56 8.69 -2.08
CA CYS A 93 -8.77 7.47 -2.01
C CYS A 93 -9.00 6.70 -0.71
N ASN A 94 -8.98 7.36 0.45
CA ASN A 94 -8.94 6.67 1.74
C ASN A 94 -10.26 6.69 2.55
N ARG A 95 -11.24 7.55 2.20
CA ARG A 95 -12.59 7.53 2.78
C ARG A 95 -13.68 7.04 1.83
N THR A 96 -13.37 6.88 0.53
CA THR A 96 -14.31 6.29 -0.46
C THR A 96 -13.80 4.97 -0.99
N LEU A 97 -12.70 4.96 -1.74
CA LEU A 97 -12.22 3.75 -2.44
C LEU A 97 -11.67 2.69 -1.49
N TRP A 98 -10.82 3.07 -0.55
CA TRP A 98 -10.20 2.13 0.38
C TRP A 98 -11.22 1.29 1.14
N PRO A 99 -12.18 1.87 1.90
CA PRO A 99 -13.16 1.08 2.62
C PRO A 99 -14.08 0.29 1.68
N LEU A 100 -14.53 0.87 0.56
CA LEU A 100 -15.39 0.18 -0.40
C LEU A 100 -14.72 -1.06 -0.98
N PHE A 101 -13.45 -0.95 -1.41
CA PHE A 101 -12.71 -2.05 -2.03
C PHE A 101 -12.36 -3.15 -1.03
N HIS A 102 -12.24 -2.80 0.25
CA HIS A 102 -12.04 -3.75 1.34
C HIS A 102 -13.33 -4.25 2.00
N TYR A 103 -14.51 -3.95 1.44
CA TYR A 103 -15.84 -4.40 1.91
C TYR A 103 -16.30 -3.78 3.24
N PHE A 104 -15.69 -2.67 3.66
CA PHE A 104 -16.13 -1.88 4.81
C PHE A 104 -17.08 -0.77 4.36
N THR A 105 -18.19 -1.15 3.73
CA THR A 105 -19.14 -0.22 3.12
C THR A 105 -19.75 0.77 4.11
N GLN A 106 -19.84 0.40 5.40
CA GLN A 106 -20.33 1.27 6.49
C GLN A 106 -19.39 2.45 6.79
N TYR A 107 -18.11 2.38 6.40
CA TYR A 107 -17.14 3.47 6.55
C TYR A 107 -17.01 4.34 5.30
N THR A 108 -17.65 3.93 4.21
CA THR A 108 -17.50 4.60 2.92
C THR A 108 -18.28 5.92 2.87
N LYS A 109 -17.61 6.99 2.43
CA LYS A 109 -18.20 8.32 2.25
C LYS A 109 -18.12 8.74 0.78
N TYR A 110 -19.18 9.42 0.28
CA TYR A 110 -19.30 9.81 -1.13
C TYR A 110 -19.51 11.33 -1.34
N PRO A 111 -18.76 12.25 -0.71
CA PRO A 111 -18.89 13.67 -1.02
C PRO A 111 -18.43 13.95 -2.46
N GLU A 112 -19.22 14.72 -3.21
CA GLU A 112 -18.90 15.07 -4.58
C GLU A 112 -17.58 15.83 -4.72
N LYS A 113 -17.23 16.68 -3.75
CA LYS A 113 -15.94 17.39 -3.70
C LYS A 113 -14.73 16.45 -3.72
N TYR A 114 -14.84 15.24 -3.15
CA TYR A 114 -13.78 14.25 -3.17
C TYR A 114 -13.55 13.73 -4.60
N TRP A 115 -14.65 13.42 -5.30
CA TRP A 115 -14.60 13.00 -6.69
C TRP A 115 -14.06 14.08 -7.62
N GLU A 116 -14.55 15.30 -7.48
CA GLU A 116 -14.07 16.42 -8.31
C GLU A 116 -12.56 16.64 -8.13
N THR A 117 -12.05 16.55 -6.88
CA THR A 117 -10.62 16.67 -6.62
C THR A 117 -9.84 15.46 -7.16
N TYR A 118 -10.41 14.25 -7.07
CA TYR A 118 -9.80 13.05 -7.65
C TYR A 118 -9.60 13.19 -9.16
N LYS A 119 -10.61 13.69 -9.87
CA LYS A 119 -10.49 13.99 -11.31
C LYS A 119 -9.40 15.02 -11.58
N LYS A 120 -9.40 16.14 -10.84
CA LYS A 120 -8.41 17.21 -11.00
C LYS A 120 -6.98 16.70 -10.81
N VAL A 121 -6.74 15.88 -9.80
CA VAL A 121 -5.40 15.33 -9.54
C VAL A 121 -4.99 14.35 -10.65
N ASN A 122 -5.88 13.47 -11.13
CA ASN A 122 -5.57 12.61 -12.26
C ASN A 122 -5.24 13.43 -13.54
N ILE A 123 -5.96 14.53 -13.78
CA ILE A 123 -5.65 15.47 -14.88
C ILE A 123 -4.29 16.19 -14.64
N LYS A 124 -3.95 16.54 -13.40
CA LYS A 124 -2.65 17.13 -13.04
C LYS A 124 -1.52 16.16 -13.38
N PHE A 125 -1.64 14.88 -12.99
CA PHE A 125 -0.69 13.84 -13.38
C PHE A 125 -0.57 13.71 -14.91
N PHE A 126 -1.69 13.67 -15.61
CA PHE A 126 -1.69 13.63 -17.08
C PHE A 126 -0.95 14.82 -17.69
N ASN A 127 -1.23 16.06 -17.24
CA ASN A 127 -0.62 17.26 -17.78
C ASN A 127 0.90 17.30 -17.57
N GLU A 128 1.38 16.86 -16.41
CA GLU A 128 2.81 16.77 -16.11
C GLU A 128 3.52 15.64 -16.87
N LEU A 129 2.78 14.59 -17.21
CA LEU A 129 3.33 13.42 -17.89
C LEU A 129 3.36 13.57 -19.41
N LYS A 130 2.31 14.17 -20.02
CA LYS A 130 2.12 14.21 -21.48
C LYS A 130 3.31 14.79 -22.25
N ASP A 131 3.94 15.83 -21.70
CA ASP A 131 5.08 16.51 -22.35
C ASP A 131 6.40 15.70 -22.23
N LYS A 132 6.40 14.60 -21.51
CA LYS A 132 7.57 13.72 -21.27
C LYS A 132 7.47 12.39 -22.01
N ILE A 133 6.28 12.05 -22.51
CA ILE A 133 6.03 10.81 -23.26
C ILE A 133 6.64 10.93 -24.67
N GLN A 134 7.27 9.85 -25.10
CA GLN A 134 7.84 9.69 -26.42
C GLN A 134 7.20 8.46 -27.12
N PRO A 135 7.20 8.44 -28.47
CA PRO A 135 6.73 7.25 -29.19
C PRO A 135 7.52 5.98 -28.78
N GLY A 136 6.79 4.93 -28.48
CA GLY A 136 7.38 3.66 -28.04
C GLY A 136 7.59 3.51 -26.53
N ASP A 137 7.24 4.52 -25.75
CA ASP A 137 7.27 4.42 -24.27
C ASP A 137 6.28 3.38 -23.75
N ASN A 138 6.69 2.70 -22.68
CA ASN A 138 5.82 1.88 -21.85
C ASN A 138 5.47 2.67 -20.57
N VAL A 139 4.20 2.95 -20.36
CA VAL A 139 3.72 3.65 -19.16
C VAL A 139 3.06 2.65 -18.22
N TRP A 140 3.59 2.51 -17.00
CA TRP A 140 3.04 1.59 -16.01
C TRP A 140 2.49 2.36 -14.80
N ILE A 141 1.16 2.37 -14.69
CA ILE A 141 0.39 3.14 -13.70
C ILE A 141 0.00 2.24 -12.53
N HIS A 142 0.20 2.73 -11.32
CA HIS A 142 -0.04 1.95 -10.11
C HIS A 142 -1.15 2.51 -9.24
N ASP A 143 -2.01 1.57 -8.83
CA ASP A 143 -2.92 1.60 -7.71
C ASP A 143 -4.14 2.54 -7.85
N TYR A 144 -5.08 2.41 -6.91
CA TYR A 144 -6.41 3.03 -6.90
C TYR A 144 -6.43 4.57 -6.91
N HIS A 145 -5.29 5.18 -6.76
CA HIS A 145 -5.13 6.63 -6.79
C HIS A 145 -5.29 7.22 -8.20
N LEU A 146 -4.96 6.47 -9.25
CA LEU A 146 -4.79 6.97 -10.61
C LEU A 146 -5.64 6.21 -11.64
N MET A 147 -6.85 5.76 -11.25
CA MET A 147 -7.69 4.92 -12.11
C MET A 147 -8.28 5.65 -13.35
N LEU A 148 -8.21 6.98 -13.41
CA LEU A 148 -8.63 7.74 -14.59
C LEU A 148 -7.48 8.02 -15.58
N LEU A 149 -6.24 7.93 -15.11
CA LEU A 149 -5.06 8.29 -15.90
C LEU A 149 -4.88 7.44 -17.17
N PRO A 150 -5.15 6.12 -17.17
CA PRO A 150 -5.00 5.32 -18.39
C PRO A 150 -5.86 5.81 -19.56
N GLU A 151 -7.12 6.19 -19.31
CA GLU A 151 -8.00 6.72 -20.36
C GLU A 151 -7.54 8.10 -20.84
N LEU A 152 -7.08 8.98 -19.95
CA LEU A 152 -6.56 10.29 -20.32
C LEU A 152 -5.36 10.15 -21.27
N LEU A 153 -4.44 9.24 -20.95
CA LEU A 153 -3.28 8.95 -21.79
C LEU A 153 -3.67 8.33 -23.13
N ARG A 154 -4.57 7.35 -23.11
CA ARG A 154 -5.00 6.65 -24.33
C ARG A 154 -5.68 7.58 -25.34
N ARG A 155 -6.42 8.59 -24.87
CA ARG A 155 -7.05 9.58 -25.75
C ARG A 155 -6.03 10.46 -26.48
N GLU A 156 -4.96 10.84 -25.79
CA GLU A 156 -3.89 11.71 -26.33
C GLU A 156 -2.88 10.90 -27.14
N PHE A 157 -2.53 9.70 -26.66
CA PHE A 157 -1.51 8.83 -27.22
C PHE A 157 -2.10 7.45 -27.57
N PRO A 158 -2.74 7.30 -28.75
CA PRO A 158 -3.41 6.04 -29.10
C PRO A 158 -2.49 4.83 -29.18
N ASP A 159 -1.20 5.02 -29.48
CA ASP A 159 -0.25 3.97 -29.84
C ASP A 159 0.78 3.63 -28.74
N ILE A 160 0.74 4.29 -27.56
CA ILE A 160 1.65 3.95 -26.48
C ILE A 160 1.16 2.70 -25.71
N ASN A 161 2.09 1.97 -25.12
CA ASN A 161 1.76 0.84 -24.26
C ASN A 161 1.42 1.33 -22.85
N ILE A 162 0.24 0.98 -22.36
CA ILE A 162 -0.22 1.35 -21.01
C ILE A 162 -0.53 0.10 -20.20
N GLY A 163 0.30 -0.14 -19.16
CA GLY A 163 0.01 -1.09 -18.11
C GLY A 163 -0.64 -0.38 -16.90
N TYR A 164 -1.61 -1.02 -16.29
CA TYR A 164 -2.17 -0.58 -15.00
C TYR A 164 -2.13 -1.73 -14.00
N PHE A 165 -1.79 -1.45 -12.73
CA PHE A 165 -1.78 -2.46 -11.68
C PHE A 165 -2.55 -1.98 -10.44
N LEU A 166 -3.52 -2.76 -9.99
CA LEU A 166 -4.26 -2.51 -8.76
C LEU A 166 -3.70 -3.36 -7.60
N HIS A 167 -3.16 -2.68 -6.58
CA HIS A 167 -2.54 -3.33 -5.42
C HIS A 167 -3.51 -3.69 -4.31
N ILE A 168 -4.72 -3.16 -4.33
CA ILE A 168 -5.78 -3.45 -3.36
C ILE A 168 -6.81 -4.43 -3.94
N PRO A 169 -7.68 -5.05 -3.13
CA PRO A 169 -8.76 -5.89 -3.63
C PRO A 169 -9.62 -5.16 -4.65
N PHE A 170 -9.99 -5.80 -5.76
CA PHE A 170 -11.11 -5.32 -6.56
C PHE A 170 -12.38 -6.01 -6.04
N PRO A 171 -13.41 -5.25 -5.61
CA PRO A 171 -14.60 -5.83 -4.99
C PRO A 171 -15.51 -6.50 -6.00
N SER A 172 -16.44 -7.34 -5.53
CA SER A 172 -17.47 -7.91 -6.37
C SER A 172 -18.30 -6.81 -7.05
N SER A 173 -18.92 -7.13 -8.20
CA SER A 173 -19.76 -6.16 -8.93
C SER A 173 -20.91 -5.61 -8.09
N GLU A 174 -21.39 -6.34 -7.10
CA GLU A 174 -22.45 -5.93 -6.19
C GLU A 174 -21.99 -4.84 -5.22
N ILE A 175 -20.77 -4.97 -4.68
CA ILE A 175 -20.17 -3.93 -3.85
C ILE A 175 -19.68 -2.76 -4.70
N PHE A 176 -19.01 -3.04 -5.83
CA PHE A 176 -18.48 -1.99 -6.69
C PHE A 176 -19.58 -1.06 -7.24
N ARG A 177 -20.77 -1.59 -7.52
CA ARG A 177 -21.92 -0.79 -8.02
C ARG A 177 -22.40 0.28 -7.03
N LEU A 178 -22.03 0.20 -5.75
CA LEU A 178 -22.33 1.23 -4.74
C LEU A 178 -21.58 2.53 -5.01
N LEU A 179 -20.46 2.49 -5.75
CA LEU A 179 -19.71 3.67 -6.13
C LEU A 179 -20.52 4.50 -7.14
N PRO A 180 -20.89 5.76 -6.85
CA PRO A 180 -21.63 6.60 -7.79
C PRO A 180 -20.92 6.71 -9.14
N TRP A 181 -19.63 6.89 -9.14
CA TRP A 181 -18.76 7.12 -10.31
C TRP A 181 -18.14 5.83 -10.88
N LYS A 182 -18.83 4.71 -10.72
CA LYS A 182 -18.39 3.38 -11.19
C LYS A 182 -18.13 3.31 -12.69
N ASN A 183 -18.95 4.00 -13.49
CA ASN A 183 -18.80 4.01 -14.95
C ASN A 183 -17.52 4.70 -15.37
N GLU A 184 -17.23 5.86 -14.76
CA GLU A 184 -16.05 6.67 -15.04
C GLU A 184 -14.77 5.94 -14.62
N ILE A 185 -14.77 5.31 -13.44
CA ILE A 185 -13.65 4.51 -12.96
C ILE A 185 -13.37 3.32 -13.88
N LEU A 186 -14.39 2.55 -14.28
CA LEU A 186 -14.20 1.43 -15.21
C LEU A 186 -13.69 1.91 -16.58
N LYS A 187 -14.26 2.99 -17.13
CA LYS A 187 -13.80 3.57 -18.40
C LYS A 187 -12.36 4.05 -18.30
N GLY A 188 -12.01 4.69 -17.18
CA GLY A 188 -10.64 5.13 -16.89
C GLY A 188 -9.64 3.98 -16.95
N LEU A 189 -9.93 2.89 -16.25
CA LEU A 189 -9.12 1.67 -16.25
C LEU A 189 -9.00 1.02 -17.63
N LEU A 190 -10.09 1.01 -18.40
CA LEU A 190 -10.11 0.46 -19.75
C LEU A 190 -9.27 1.26 -20.76
N GLY A 191 -8.68 2.38 -20.40
CA GLY A 191 -7.62 3.05 -21.15
C GLY A 191 -6.34 2.24 -21.29
N ALA A 192 -6.03 1.36 -20.33
CA ALA A 192 -4.87 0.49 -20.37
C ALA A 192 -4.99 -0.64 -21.39
N ASP A 193 -3.85 -1.21 -21.81
CA ASP A 193 -3.79 -2.43 -22.62
C ASP A 193 -3.84 -3.68 -21.75
N VAL A 194 -3.14 -3.61 -20.59
CA VAL A 194 -3.10 -4.68 -19.60
C VAL A 194 -3.44 -4.12 -18.21
N ILE A 195 -4.35 -4.80 -17.52
CA ILE A 195 -4.73 -4.48 -16.14
C ILE A 195 -4.36 -5.66 -15.25
N GLY A 196 -3.39 -5.44 -14.36
CA GLY A 196 -2.87 -6.44 -13.46
C GLY A 196 -3.55 -6.44 -12.09
N PHE A 197 -3.69 -7.64 -11.52
CA PHE A 197 -4.23 -7.89 -10.18
C PHE A 197 -3.41 -8.94 -9.44
N HIS A 198 -3.51 -8.96 -8.11
CA HIS A 198 -2.80 -9.92 -7.27
C HIS A 198 -3.41 -11.32 -7.25
N THR A 199 -4.72 -11.43 -7.46
CA THR A 199 -5.44 -12.73 -7.40
C THR A 199 -6.41 -12.89 -8.56
N TYR A 200 -6.65 -14.14 -8.95
CA TYR A 200 -7.64 -14.46 -9.97
C TYR A 200 -9.08 -14.02 -9.55
N GLY A 201 -9.38 -14.03 -8.27
CA GLY A 201 -10.65 -13.52 -7.74
C GLY A 201 -10.89 -12.05 -8.12
N TYR A 202 -9.85 -11.20 -8.05
CA TYR A 202 -9.96 -9.78 -8.40
C TYR A 202 -10.07 -9.58 -9.90
N VAL A 203 -9.35 -10.35 -10.73
CA VAL A 203 -9.57 -10.39 -12.20
C VAL A 203 -11.02 -10.69 -12.53
N ARG A 204 -11.58 -11.75 -11.92
CA ARG A 204 -12.98 -12.15 -12.14
C ARG A 204 -13.98 -11.07 -11.71
N HIS A 205 -13.75 -10.41 -10.58
CA HIS A 205 -14.61 -9.33 -10.08
C HIS A 205 -14.58 -8.12 -11.00
N PHE A 206 -13.40 -7.73 -11.47
CA PHE A 206 -13.23 -6.64 -12.43
C PHE A 206 -13.97 -6.94 -13.74
N LEU A 207 -13.70 -8.10 -14.35
CA LEU A 207 -14.37 -8.53 -15.58
C LEU A 207 -15.89 -8.58 -15.45
N SER A 208 -16.38 -9.11 -14.30
CA SER A 208 -17.83 -9.13 -14.01
C SER A 208 -18.42 -7.72 -13.91
N SER A 209 -17.68 -6.78 -13.31
CA SER A 209 -18.12 -5.38 -13.20
C SER A 209 -18.17 -4.70 -14.55
N VAL A 210 -17.18 -4.90 -15.42
CA VAL A 210 -17.18 -4.36 -16.79
C VAL A 210 -18.36 -4.87 -17.60
N VAL A 211 -18.61 -6.19 -17.57
CA VAL A 211 -19.73 -6.78 -18.30
C VAL A 211 -21.10 -6.28 -17.78
N ARG A 212 -21.29 -6.27 -16.45
CA ARG A 212 -22.58 -5.96 -15.83
C ARG A 212 -22.91 -4.47 -15.82
N ILE A 213 -21.90 -3.60 -15.76
CA ILE A 213 -22.09 -2.15 -15.61
C ILE A 213 -21.95 -1.43 -16.94
N LEU A 214 -20.95 -1.79 -17.75
CA LEU A 214 -20.70 -1.14 -19.05
C LEU A 214 -21.27 -1.91 -20.26
N GLY A 215 -21.66 -3.18 -20.09
CA GLY A 215 -22.24 -3.99 -21.16
C GLY A 215 -21.22 -4.51 -22.20
N TYR A 216 -19.90 -4.35 -21.96
CA TYR A 216 -18.90 -4.87 -22.89
C TYR A 216 -18.86 -6.39 -22.88
N LYS A 217 -18.57 -6.98 -24.04
CA LYS A 217 -18.35 -8.42 -24.19
C LYS A 217 -16.92 -8.77 -23.79
N LYS A 218 -16.77 -9.94 -23.18
CA LYS A 218 -15.45 -10.50 -22.85
C LYS A 218 -15.27 -11.90 -23.45
N ASN A 219 -14.03 -12.24 -23.74
CA ASN A 219 -13.60 -13.60 -24.06
C ASN A 219 -12.48 -13.97 -23.08
N PHE A 220 -12.72 -14.96 -22.19
CA PHE A 220 -11.85 -15.27 -21.06
C PHE A 220 -11.49 -14.02 -20.23
N ASN A 221 -10.25 -13.56 -20.30
CA ASN A 221 -9.70 -12.40 -19.59
C ASN A 221 -9.54 -11.15 -20.50
N GLU A 222 -10.03 -11.19 -21.71
CA GLU A 222 -9.99 -10.11 -22.70
C GLU A 222 -11.34 -9.41 -22.83
N ILE A 223 -11.32 -8.09 -22.79
CA ILE A 223 -12.47 -7.21 -22.99
C ILE A 223 -12.39 -6.59 -24.38
N ASN A 224 -13.39 -6.83 -25.22
CA ASN A 224 -13.46 -6.26 -26.57
C ASN A 224 -14.14 -4.89 -26.54
N LEU A 225 -13.42 -3.83 -26.90
CA LEU A 225 -13.93 -2.47 -27.00
C LEU A 225 -14.29 -2.08 -28.44
N GLY A 226 -14.25 -3.02 -29.38
CA GLY A 226 -14.53 -2.82 -30.80
C GLY A 226 -13.27 -2.53 -31.62
N ASN A 227 -12.57 -1.45 -31.31
CA ASN A 227 -11.33 -1.06 -32.01
C ASN A 227 -10.04 -1.60 -31.36
N ARG A 228 -10.09 -2.06 -30.11
CA ARG A 228 -8.98 -2.65 -29.36
C ARG A 228 -9.47 -3.63 -28.29
N THR A 229 -8.55 -4.41 -27.78
CA THR A 229 -8.78 -5.36 -26.69
C THR A 229 -8.00 -4.92 -25.45
N VAL A 230 -8.60 -5.08 -24.26
CA VAL A 230 -7.96 -4.87 -22.96
C VAL A 230 -7.84 -6.21 -22.26
N LYS A 231 -6.66 -6.54 -21.77
CA LYS A 231 -6.40 -7.78 -21.05
C LYS A 231 -6.39 -7.54 -19.54
N ALA A 232 -7.20 -8.28 -18.79
CA ALA A 232 -7.16 -8.30 -17.32
C ALA A 232 -6.48 -9.58 -16.85
N GLU A 233 -5.35 -9.47 -16.12
CA GLU A 233 -4.49 -10.62 -15.88
C GLU A 233 -4.00 -10.71 -14.44
N LEU A 234 -3.57 -11.90 -14.04
CA LEU A 234 -3.02 -12.22 -12.73
C LEU A 234 -1.50 -12.01 -12.73
N PHE A 235 -1.01 -11.12 -11.88
CA PHE A 235 0.42 -10.89 -11.62
C PHE A 235 0.64 -10.75 -10.10
N PRO A 236 0.78 -11.85 -9.35
CA PRO A 236 1.01 -11.77 -7.92
C PRO A 236 2.39 -11.18 -7.63
N MET A 237 2.44 -10.12 -6.82
CA MET A 237 3.71 -9.51 -6.42
C MET A 237 4.54 -10.47 -5.58
N GLY A 238 5.83 -10.54 -5.84
CA GLY A 238 6.82 -11.28 -5.07
C GLY A 238 7.53 -10.40 -4.05
N ILE A 239 8.60 -10.94 -3.50
CA ILE A 239 9.58 -10.24 -2.65
C ILE A 239 10.98 -10.46 -3.22
N ASP A 240 11.94 -9.67 -2.77
CA ASP A 240 13.37 -9.96 -2.99
C ASP A 240 13.78 -11.08 -2.02
N TYR A 241 13.66 -12.32 -2.48
CA TYR A 241 13.97 -13.52 -1.69
C TYR A 241 15.40 -13.49 -1.15
N ASP A 242 16.37 -13.14 -2.00
CA ASP A 242 17.79 -13.13 -1.61
C ASP A 242 18.08 -12.14 -0.50
N LYS A 243 17.44 -10.97 -0.51
CA LYS A 243 17.57 -9.96 0.54
C LYS A 243 17.14 -10.51 1.91
N TYR A 244 16.00 -11.18 1.98
CA TYR A 244 15.50 -11.74 3.25
C TYR A 244 16.26 -12.99 3.67
N ASN A 245 16.55 -13.89 2.72
CA ASN A 245 17.22 -15.17 3.00
C ASN A 245 18.67 -15.02 3.46
N LYS A 246 19.40 -14.01 2.95
CA LYS A 246 20.81 -13.75 3.30
C LYS A 246 20.99 -12.83 4.51
N ALA A 247 19.98 -12.03 4.85
CA ALA A 247 20.05 -11.06 5.93
C ALA A 247 20.42 -11.66 7.31
N PRO A 248 19.92 -12.85 7.72
CA PRO A 248 20.30 -13.48 8.99
C PRO A 248 21.80 -13.73 9.16
N ASP A 249 22.54 -13.81 8.06
CA ASP A 249 24.01 -14.01 8.09
C ASP A 249 24.78 -12.71 8.35
N THR A 250 24.15 -11.55 8.33
CA THR A 250 24.78 -10.28 8.63
C THR A 250 24.98 -10.10 10.13
N LYS A 251 25.98 -9.30 10.50
CA LYS A 251 26.29 -9.04 11.91
C LYS A 251 25.14 -8.29 12.59
N GLU A 252 24.58 -7.31 11.90
CA GLU A 252 23.51 -6.44 12.37
C GLU A 252 22.26 -7.24 12.76
N VAL A 253 21.87 -8.20 11.92
CA VAL A 253 20.71 -9.08 12.20
C VAL A 253 21.04 -10.06 13.35
N ARG A 254 22.26 -10.62 13.40
CA ARG A 254 22.66 -11.50 14.51
C ARG A 254 22.64 -10.77 15.85
N ASP A 255 23.10 -9.52 15.88
CA ASP A 255 23.07 -8.70 17.09
C ASP A 255 21.62 -8.43 17.54
N GLU A 256 20.69 -8.15 16.60
CA GLU A 256 19.27 -8.01 16.91
C GLU A 256 18.63 -9.32 17.40
N ILE A 257 18.94 -10.47 16.80
CA ILE A 257 18.51 -11.79 17.28
C ILE A 257 18.94 -12.01 18.74
N GLN A 258 20.19 -11.70 19.09
CA GLN A 258 20.66 -11.82 20.47
C GLN A 258 19.92 -10.87 21.41
N ASN A 259 19.69 -9.63 21.01
CA ASN A 259 18.93 -8.65 21.78
C ASN A 259 17.48 -9.11 22.05
N ILE A 260 16.82 -9.66 21.04
CA ILE A 260 15.46 -10.19 21.16
C ILE A 260 15.46 -11.38 22.14
N LYS A 261 16.39 -12.32 21.96
CA LYS A 261 16.51 -13.52 22.80
C LYS A 261 16.76 -13.19 24.27
N GLN A 262 17.59 -12.19 24.55
CA GLN A 262 17.84 -11.74 25.93
C GLN A 262 16.59 -11.20 26.62
N ARG A 263 15.68 -10.60 25.85
CA ARG A 263 14.45 -9.99 26.38
C ARG A 263 13.29 -10.98 26.49
N THR A 264 13.16 -11.92 25.54
CA THR A 264 12.08 -12.91 25.50
C THR A 264 12.42 -14.16 26.29
N GLY A 265 13.70 -14.38 26.61
CA GLY A 265 14.15 -15.62 27.25
C GLY A 265 13.88 -16.84 26.38
N ASN A 266 13.22 -17.83 26.97
CA ASN A 266 12.81 -19.08 26.29
C ASN A 266 11.34 -19.06 25.84
N ALA A 267 10.63 -17.95 25.98
CA ALA A 267 9.23 -17.87 25.57
C ALA A 267 9.12 -18.05 24.04
N ARG A 268 8.11 -18.80 23.61
CA ARG A 268 7.74 -18.89 22.20
C ARG A 268 7.18 -17.56 21.74
N ILE A 269 7.53 -17.16 20.52
CA ILE A 269 7.14 -15.87 19.96
C ILE A 269 6.08 -16.07 18.89
N ILE A 270 4.92 -15.44 19.10
CA ILE A 270 3.95 -15.16 18.05
C ILE A 270 4.22 -13.76 17.55
N LEU A 271 4.36 -13.56 16.23
CA LEU A 271 4.63 -12.29 15.60
C LEU A 271 3.46 -11.83 14.74
N SER A 272 3.20 -10.53 14.75
CA SER A 272 2.29 -9.87 13.82
C SER A 272 2.91 -8.55 13.36
N VAL A 273 2.99 -8.34 12.06
CA VAL A 273 3.55 -7.12 11.45
C VAL A 273 2.55 -6.57 10.45
N ASP A 274 1.99 -5.40 10.76
CA ASP A 274 1.02 -4.74 9.89
C ASP A 274 1.08 -3.21 10.03
N ARG A 275 0.48 -2.52 9.08
CA ARG A 275 0.10 -1.12 9.31
C ARG A 275 -1.07 -1.07 10.29
N MET A 276 -1.16 -0.01 11.10
CA MET A 276 -2.35 0.26 11.92
C MET A 276 -3.51 0.60 10.98
N ASP A 277 -4.28 -0.41 10.58
CA ASP A 277 -5.36 -0.32 9.62
C ASP A 277 -6.47 -1.33 10.00
N TYR A 278 -7.72 -0.89 10.00
CA TYR A 278 -8.86 -1.74 10.38
C TYR A 278 -9.05 -2.96 9.48
N THR A 279 -8.49 -2.92 8.27
CA THR A 279 -8.51 -4.07 7.34
C THR A 279 -7.60 -5.22 7.80
N LYS A 280 -6.67 -4.95 8.71
CA LYS A 280 -5.65 -5.90 9.14
C LYS A 280 -6.07 -6.82 10.26
N GLY A 281 -7.19 -6.56 10.94
CA GLY A 281 -7.75 -7.45 11.96
C GLY A 281 -6.90 -7.54 13.23
N ILE A 282 -6.23 -6.42 13.64
CA ILE A 282 -5.41 -6.40 14.85
C ILE A 282 -6.24 -6.65 16.12
N PRO A 283 -7.41 -5.99 16.32
CA PRO A 283 -8.28 -6.28 17.46
C PRO A 283 -8.66 -7.77 17.54
N GLN A 284 -9.09 -8.37 16.42
CA GLN A 284 -9.50 -9.76 16.37
C GLN A 284 -8.35 -10.74 16.73
N ARG A 285 -7.10 -10.39 16.39
CA ARG A 285 -5.94 -11.17 16.82
C ARG A 285 -5.68 -11.08 18.32
N LEU A 286 -5.87 -9.89 18.90
CA LEU A 286 -5.75 -9.69 20.34
C LEU A 286 -6.85 -10.45 21.10
N GLU A 287 -8.11 -10.35 20.65
CA GLU A 287 -9.23 -11.14 21.22
C GLU A 287 -8.97 -12.64 21.12
N ALA A 288 -8.46 -13.13 19.99
CA ALA A 288 -8.10 -14.52 19.81
C ALA A 288 -6.95 -14.95 20.75
N PHE A 289 -5.99 -14.07 21.01
CA PHE A 289 -4.89 -14.33 21.93
C PHE A 289 -5.35 -14.33 23.40
N ASP A 290 -6.25 -13.42 23.79
CA ASP A 290 -6.90 -13.43 25.12
C ASP A 290 -7.66 -14.76 25.32
N TYR A 291 -8.49 -15.15 24.36
CA TYR A 291 -9.21 -16.43 24.38
C TYR A 291 -8.25 -17.63 24.47
N PHE A 292 -7.14 -17.59 23.75
CA PHE A 292 -6.12 -18.65 23.81
C PHE A 292 -5.53 -18.77 25.23
N LEU A 293 -5.09 -17.67 25.85
CA LEU A 293 -4.51 -17.68 27.19
C LEU A 293 -5.53 -18.03 28.28
N GLU A 294 -6.81 -17.71 28.08
CA GLU A 294 -7.88 -18.08 29.00
C GLU A 294 -8.11 -19.59 29.05
N ASN A 295 -8.15 -20.23 27.87
CA ASN A 295 -8.46 -21.64 27.73
C ASN A 295 -7.24 -22.57 27.83
N ASN A 296 -6.04 -22.03 27.81
CA ASN A 296 -4.79 -22.80 27.88
C ASN A 296 -3.82 -22.18 28.91
N PRO A 297 -4.13 -22.28 30.23
CA PRO A 297 -3.34 -21.66 31.28
C PRO A 297 -1.86 -22.08 31.32
N GLU A 298 -1.56 -23.27 30.79
CA GLU A 298 -0.21 -23.86 30.72
C GLU A 298 0.73 -23.05 29.79
N TYR A 299 0.18 -22.24 28.89
CA TYR A 299 0.97 -21.38 28.01
C TYR A 299 1.26 -19.99 28.60
N ARG A 300 0.68 -19.64 29.76
CA ARG A 300 0.97 -18.39 30.46
C ARG A 300 2.40 -18.40 30.98
N GLY A 301 3.17 -17.42 30.58
CA GLY A 301 4.61 -17.37 30.83
C GLY A 301 5.47 -18.03 29.74
N GLU A 302 4.88 -18.87 28.88
CA GLU A 302 5.58 -19.65 27.85
C GLU A 302 5.47 -19.03 26.44
N VAL A 303 4.51 -18.11 26.21
CA VAL A 303 4.24 -17.51 24.90
C VAL A 303 4.16 -16.00 25.02
N THR A 304 4.84 -15.27 24.14
CA THR A 304 4.72 -13.81 24.02
C THR A 304 4.24 -13.43 22.63
N PHE A 305 3.23 -12.58 22.56
CA PHE A 305 2.73 -12.04 21.29
C PHE A 305 3.35 -10.66 21.01
N ILE A 306 4.18 -10.57 19.97
CA ILE A 306 4.82 -9.33 19.52
C ILE A 306 4.02 -8.77 18.34
N ILE A 307 3.51 -7.55 18.50
CA ILE A 307 2.75 -6.84 17.48
C ILE A 307 3.51 -5.58 17.06
N ILE A 308 3.89 -5.51 15.79
CA ILE A 308 4.40 -4.28 15.17
C ILE A 308 3.26 -3.68 14.35
N ALA A 309 2.76 -2.53 14.80
CA ALA A 309 1.71 -1.78 14.13
C ALA A 309 2.27 -0.45 13.62
N VAL A 310 2.59 -0.38 12.33
CA VAL A 310 3.16 0.83 11.73
C VAL A 310 2.09 1.90 11.58
N PRO A 311 2.29 3.14 12.08
CA PRO A 311 1.33 4.23 11.92
C PRO A 311 0.95 4.44 10.44
N SER A 312 -0.34 4.60 10.18
CA SER A 312 -0.86 4.83 8.84
C SER A 312 -2.07 5.76 8.89
N ARG A 313 -2.19 6.68 7.94
CA ARG A 313 -3.36 7.54 7.72
C ARG A 313 -3.91 8.22 8.99
N THR A 314 -3.02 8.71 9.84
CA THR A 314 -3.32 9.26 11.18
C THR A 314 -4.29 10.45 11.18
N LYS A 315 -4.53 11.10 10.03
CA LYS A 315 -5.51 12.18 9.85
C LYS A 315 -6.95 11.68 9.61
N ILE A 316 -7.21 10.37 9.70
CA ILE A 316 -8.54 9.78 9.50
C ILE A 316 -9.05 9.23 10.83
N ASP A 317 -10.18 9.74 11.31
CA ASP A 317 -10.79 9.49 12.62
C ASP A 317 -10.86 7.99 12.96
N LYS A 318 -11.22 7.15 11.98
CA LYS A 318 -11.37 5.70 12.19
C LYS A 318 -10.06 4.99 12.55
N TYR A 319 -8.92 5.54 12.16
CA TYR A 319 -7.60 4.98 12.51
C TYR A 319 -7.19 5.38 13.93
N GLU A 320 -7.64 6.53 14.42
CA GLU A 320 -7.47 6.95 15.82
C GLU A 320 -8.34 6.11 16.75
N GLU A 321 -9.61 5.89 16.41
CA GLU A 321 -10.51 4.97 17.13
C GLU A 321 -9.89 3.56 17.23
N LEU A 322 -9.39 3.02 16.11
CA LEU A 322 -8.72 1.73 16.10
C LEU A 322 -7.51 1.68 17.03
N LYS A 323 -6.71 2.74 17.07
CA LYS A 323 -5.54 2.82 17.95
C LYS A 323 -5.95 2.78 19.43
N ILE A 324 -7.03 3.48 19.80
CA ILE A 324 -7.57 3.46 21.17
C ILE A 324 -8.01 2.04 21.51
N GLU A 325 -8.84 1.41 20.67
CA GLU A 325 -9.32 0.04 20.84
C GLU A 325 -8.17 -0.97 21.03
N VAL A 326 -7.14 -0.88 20.19
CA VAL A 326 -5.96 -1.78 20.28
C VAL A 326 -5.20 -1.54 21.59
N ASN A 327 -5.01 -0.29 22.01
CA ASN A 327 -4.32 0.02 23.27
C ASN A 327 -5.10 -0.50 24.49
N GLU A 328 -6.43 -0.39 24.49
CA GLU A 328 -7.30 -0.94 25.54
C GLU A 328 -7.16 -2.46 25.62
N LEU A 329 -7.31 -3.18 24.50
CA LEU A 329 -7.14 -4.63 24.45
C LEU A 329 -5.76 -5.10 24.92
N VAL A 330 -4.69 -4.43 24.51
CA VAL A 330 -3.33 -4.73 24.97
C VAL A 330 -3.20 -4.51 26.48
N GLY A 331 -3.75 -3.40 26.99
CA GLY A 331 -3.76 -3.09 28.41
C GLY A 331 -4.50 -4.14 29.24
N ASP A 332 -5.69 -4.55 28.79
CA ASP A 332 -6.53 -5.57 29.45
C ASP A 332 -5.84 -6.93 29.49
N ILE A 333 -5.29 -7.41 28.36
CA ILE A 333 -4.58 -8.69 28.30
C ILE A 333 -3.33 -8.68 29.21
N ASN A 334 -2.54 -7.61 29.15
CA ASN A 334 -1.35 -7.48 29.97
C ASN A 334 -1.67 -7.34 31.46
N GLY A 335 -2.75 -6.64 31.81
CA GLY A 335 -3.25 -6.53 33.19
C GLY A 335 -3.84 -7.84 33.73
N LYS A 336 -4.54 -8.62 32.87
CA LYS A 336 -5.19 -9.89 33.24
C LYS A 336 -4.18 -11.04 33.47
N TYR A 337 -3.12 -11.11 32.65
CA TYR A 337 -2.22 -12.27 32.66
C TYR A 337 -0.77 -11.94 33.00
N GLY A 338 -0.37 -10.68 32.86
CA GLY A 338 1.04 -10.28 33.05
C GLY A 338 1.56 -10.56 34.45
N THR A 339 2.86 -10.82 34.55
CA THR A 339 3.59 -10.98 35.80
C THR A 339 4.82 -10.07 35.81
N LEU A 340 5.55 -9.99 36.92
CA LEU A 340 6.78 -9.19 37.01
C LEU A 340 7.85 -9.65 35.99
N ASN A 341 7.81 -10.93 35.59
CA ASN A 341 8.82 -11.53 34.74
C ASN A 341 8.34 -11.83 33.32
N TRP A 342 7.06 -11.56 33.01
CA TRP A 342 6.48 -11.88 31.70
C TRP A 342 5.37 -10.91 31.33
N ILE A 343 5.45 -10.36 30.11
CA ILE A 343 4.44 -9.50 29.50
C ILE A 343 3.85 -10.27 28.31
N PRO A 344 2.54 -10.61 28.33
CA PRO A 344 1.87 -11.38 27.29
C PRO A 344 1.97 -10.75 25.90
N VAL A 345 1.70 -9.42 25.78
CA VAL A 345 1.67 -8.70 24.52
C VAL A 345 2.70 -7.57 24.52
N TRP A 346 3.62 -7.65 23.59
CA TRP A 346 4.54 -6.54 23.26
C TRP A 346 3.98 -5.78 22.07
N PHE A 347 3.47 -4.59 22.31
CA PHE A 347 2.88 -3.74 21.29
C PHE A 347 3.82 -2.58 20.92
N LEU A 348 4.23 -2.53 19.63
CA LEU A 348 5.10 -1.50 19.09
C LEU A 348 4.35 -0.68 18.04
N PHE A 349 3.88 0.51 18.42
CA PHE A 349 3.24 1.45 17.51
C PHE A 349 4.28 2.32 16.79
N LYS A 350 5.09 1.70 15.93
CA LYS A 350 6.13 2.34 15.14
C LYS A 350 6.64 1.43 14.03
N SER A 351 7.34 1.99 13.03
CA SER A 351 8.19 1.22 12.13
C SER A 351 9.42 0.70 12.87
N VAL A 352 9.98 -0.41 12.39
CA VAL A 352 11.24 -0.96 12.88
C VAL A 352 12.23 -1.06 11.73
N PRO A 353 13.55 -0.95 11.99
CA PRO A 353 14.57 -1.17 10.97
C PRO A 353 14.49 -2.57 10.38
N PHE A 354 14.98 -2.73 9.15
CA PHE A 354 14.97 -4.00 8.42
C PHE A 354 15.66 -5.13 9.21
N GLU A 355 16.80 -4.84 9.83
CA GLU A 355 17.59 -5.80 10.60
C GLU A 355 16.80 -6.36 11.79
N ARG A 356 16.05 -5.48 12.49
CA ARG A 356 15.18 -5.89 13.60
C ARG A 356 13.98 -6.68 13.10
N LEU A 357 13.40 -6.31 11.97
CA LEU A 357 12.29 -7.04 11.37
C LEU A 357 12.71 -8.45 11.01
N VAL A 358 13.85 -8.62 10.35
CA VAL A 358 14.39 -9.95 9.99
C VAL A 358 14.77 -10.73 11.24
N GLY A 359 15.36 -10.05 12.26
CA GLY A 359 15.64 -10.67 13.55
C GLY A 359 14.38 -11.23 14.21
N LEU A 360 13.26 -10.50 14.17
CA LEU A 360 11.97 -10.97 14.67
C LEU A 360 11.42 -12.14 13.83
N TYR A 361 11.53 -12.10 12.50
CA TYR A 361 11.13 -13.22 11.66
C TYR A 361 11.89 -14.49 12.02
N ASN A 362 13.20 -14.41 12.22
CA ASN A 362 14.03 -15.56 12.59
C ASN A 362 13.74 -16.12 13.99
N MET A 363 13.36 -15.25 14.94
CA MET A 363 13.11 -15.64 16.33
C MET A 363 11.67 -16.09 16.58
N SER A 364 10.76 -15.89 15.64
CA SER A 364 9.34 -16.16 15.82
C SER A 364 8.99 -17.59 15.45
N ASP A 365 8.27 -18.28 16.34
CA ASP A 365 7.76 -19.62 16.09
C ASP A 365 6.54 -19.60 15.16
N VAL A 366 5.75 -18.52 15.21
CA VAL A 366 4.52 -18.34 14.43
C VAL A 366 4.39 -16.88 13.99
N CYS A 367 4.06 -16.65 12.72
CA CYS A 367 3.64 -15.34 12.25
C CYS A 367 2.13 -15.34 11.94
N LEU A 368 1.37 -14.48 12.65
CA LEU A 368 -0.07 -14.33 12.42
C LEU A 368 -0.32 -13.28 11.34
N VAL A 369 -0.70 -13.75 10.15
CA VAL A 369 -1.09 -12.92 9.01
C VAL A 369 -2.57 -13.18 8.72
N THR A 370 -3.46 -12.48 9.42
CA THR A 370 -4.91 -12.71 9.38
C THR A 370 -5.68 -11.42 9.10
N PRO A 371 -5.41 -10.71 7.99
CA PRO A 371 -6.18 -9.54 7.64
C PRO A 371 -7.63 -9.91 7.38
N LEU A 372 -8.56 -9.02 7.73
CA LEU A 372 -9.98 -9.19 7.37
C LEU A 372 -10.15 -9.13 5.86
N ARG A 373 -9.39 -8.25 5.21
CA ARG A 373 -9.26 -8.19 3.76
C ARG A 373 -7.95 -7.51 3.36
N ASP A 374 -7.25 -8.09 2.37
CA ASP A 374 -6.00 -7.52 1.84
C ASP A 374 -5.88 -7.77 0.33
N GLY A 375 -5.10 -6.94 -0.36
CA GLY A 375 -4.75 -7.14 -1.76
C GLY A 375 -3.73 -8.26 -1.93
N MET A 376 -2.58 -8.09 -1.30
CA MET A 376 -1.51 -9.06 -1.18
C MET A 376 -0.70 -8.71 0.07
N ASN A 377 -0.59 -9.65 1.01
CA ASN A 377 0.23 -9.47 2.20
C ASN A 377 1.65 -9.94 1.92
N LEU A 378 2.61 -9.02 1.86
CA LEU A 378 4.01 -9.36 1.61
C LEU A 378 4.68 -9.97 2.83
N VAL A 379 4.27 -9.60 4.06
CA VAL A 379 4.83 -10.14 5.32
C VAL A 379 4.73 -11.67 5.35
N SER A 380 3.63 -12.25 4.80
CA SER A 380 3.50 -13.70 4.72
C SER A 380 4.53 -14.36 3.81
N LYS A 381 5.07 -13.64 2.83
CA LYS A 381 6.13 -14.10 1.92
C LYS A 381 7.52 -13.82 2.48
N GLU A 382 7.66 -12.73 3.22
CA GLU A 382 8.91 -12.34 3.88
C GLU A 382 9.26 -13.29 5.03
N PHE A 383 8.24 -13.83 5.71
CA PHE A 383 8.41 -14.74 6.84
C PHE A 383 8.77 -16.16 6.42
N VAL A 384 8.26 -16.66 5.28
CA VAL A 384 8.49 -18.04 4.79
C VAL A 384 9.79 -18.16 4.01
#